data_12c8358e3250ee7b87f21074a72e7d03
#
_entry.id   12c8358e3250ee7b87f21074a72e7d03
#
_cell.length_a   1.000
_cell.length_b   1.000
_cell.length_c   1.000
_cell.angle_alpha   90.00
_cell.angle_beta   90.00
_cell.angle_gamma   90.00
#
_symmetry.space_group_name_H-M   'P 1'
#
loop_
_entity.id
_entity.type
_entity.pdbx_description
1 polymer ?
#
loop_
_entity_poly.entity_id
_entity_poly.type
_entity_poly.pdbx_seq_one_letter_code
_entity_poly.pdbx_strand_id
1 'polypeptide(L)'
;PDRFCPFPGGRGEPDCASITAAIEACTRTKCVKSLGKPDPIMLQVTMEGLDARVEHSMMVGDRLQTDIQMALDTGMVSGLVLTGEATADDVRALTDEHRPRYVMDRVDRLIPAAVWHELGWTDDNRTDS
;
A
#
# COMPACT_ATOMS: atom_id res chain seq x y z
N PRO A 1 6.55 -7.83 6.65
CA PRO A 1 6.46 -8.53 5.36
C PRO A 1 5.25 -9.44 5.33
N ASP A 2 4.65 -9.58 4.16
CA ASP A 2 3.43 -10.35 3.95
C ASP A 2 3.69 -11.85 3.98
N ARG A 3 2.71 -12.61 4.49
CA ARG A 3 2.82 -14.08 4.59
C ARG A 3 2.53 -14.75 3.25
N PHE A 4 1.62 -14.19 2.50
CA PHE A 4 1.19 -14.72 1.20
C PHE A 4 0.78 -13.59 0.28
N CYS A 5 0.92 -13.82 -1.03
CA CYS A 5 0.36 -12.96 -2.06
C CYS A 5 -1.02 -13.54 -2.43
N PRO A 6 -2.11 -12.77 -2.28
CA PRO A 6 -3.44 -13.26 -2.62
C PRO A 6 -3.61 -13.34 -4.15
N PHE A 7 -4.23 -14.43 -4.60
CA PHE A 7 -4.61 -14.62 -6.00
C PHE A 7 -6.13 -14.74 -6.14
N PRO A 8 -6.69 -14.44 -7.30
CA PRO A 8 -8.10 -14.68 -7.57
C PRO A 8 -8.49 -16.14 -7.25
N GLY A 9 -9.65 -16.32 -6.61
CA GLY A 9 -10.13 -17.65 -6.17
C GLY A 9 -9.69 -18.06 -4.76
N GLY A 10 -9.16 -17.13 -3.96
CA GLY A 10 -8.83 -17.36 -2.55
C GLY A 10 -7.56 -18.17 -2.30
N ARG A 11 -6.78 -18.46 -3.35
CA ARG A 11 -5.48 -19.13 -3.24
C ARG A 11 -4.38 -18.11 -2.94
N GLY A 12 -3.53 -18.40 -1.97
CA GLY A 12 -2.35 -17.60 -1.66
C GLY A 12 -1.07 -18.33 -2.07
N GLU A 13 -0.12 -17.60 -2.63
CA GLU A 13 1.25 -18.08 -2.87
C GLU A 13 2.17 -17.58 -1.74
N PRO A 14 3.20 -18.33 -1.35
CA PRO A 14 4.13 -17.87 -0.32
C PRO A 14 4.77 -16.53 -0.68
N ASP A 15 4.75 -15.60 0.27
CA ASP A 15 5.39 -14.30 0.13
C ASP A 15 6.56 -14.16 1.11
N CYS A 16 7.16 -13.01 1.18
CA CYS A 16 8.42 -12.71 1.85
C CYS A 16 8.51 -13.29 3.28
N ALA A 17 7.47 -13.18 4.09
CA ALA A 17 7.48 -13.72 5.45
C ALA A 17 7.52 -15.27 5.46
N SER A 18 6.81 -15.92 4.55
CA SER A 18 6.82 -17.38 4.43
C SER A 18 8.18 -17.90 3.95
N ILE A 19 8.78 -17.22 2.96
CA ILE A 19 10.11 -17.56 2.44
C ILE A 19 11.16 -17.33 3.53
N THR A 20 11.09 -16.20 4.25
CA THR A 20 11.99 -15.89 5.36
C THR A 20 11.90 -16.96 6.45
N ALA A 21 10.68 -17.38 6.83
CA ALA A 21 10.47 -18.42 7.83
C ALA A 21 11.10 -19.77 7.42
N ALA A 22 11.00 -20.12 6.14
CA ALA A 22 11.63 -21.34 5.60
C ALA A 22 13.15 -21.27 5.68
N ILE A 23 13.76 -20.13 5.32
CA ILE A 23 15.21 -19.91 5.42
C ILE A 23 15.65 -19.96 6.89
N GLU A 24 14.95 -19.30 7.79
CA GLU A 24 15.23 -19.33 9.24
C GLU A 24 15.20 -20.74 9.80
N ALA A 25 14.21 -21.55 9.39
CA ALA A 25 14.10 -22.94 9.82
C ALA A 25 15.28 -23.80 9.35
N CYS A 26 15.71 -23.62 8.09
CA CYS A 26 16.84 -24.36 7.51
C CYS A 26 18.19 -23.95 8.14
N THR A 27 18.42 -22.66 8.29
CA THR A 27 19.72 -22.12 8.73
C THR A 27 19.86 -22.00 10.23
N ARG A 28 18.77 -22.09 10.99
CA ARG A 28 18.68 -21.79 12.43
C ARG A 28 19.11 -20.36 12.78
N THR A 29 19.12 -19.47 11.81
CA THR A 29 19.46 -18.05 11.95
C THR A 29 18.19 -17.22 11.83
N LYS A 30 18.02 -16.23 12.68
CA LYS A 30 16.88 -15.33 12.62
C LYS A 30 17.15 -14.12 11.74
N CYS A 31 16.14 -13.70 10.99
CA CYS A 31 16.16 -12.44 10.29
C CYS A 31 16.29 -11.30 11.33
N VAL A 32 17.34 -10.50 11.24
CA VAL A 32 17.59 -9.42 12.19
C VAL A 32 16.73 -8.19 11.93
N LYS A 33 16.35 -7.95 10.66
CA LYS A 33 15.51 -6.83 10.28
C LYS A 33 14.85 -7.06 8.91
N SER A 34 13.57 -6.72 8.83
CA SER A 34 12.86 -6.58 7.55
C SER A 34 12.91 -5.11 7.12
N LEU A 35 13.26 -4.86 5.88
CA LEU A 35 13.33 -3.51 5.29
C LEU A 35 12.08 -3.17 4.46
N GLY A 36 11.13 -4.12 4.33
CA GLY A 36 9.88 -3.91 3.63
C GLY A 36 8.84 -3.17 4.47
N LYS A 37 7.81 -2.63 3.80
CA LYS A 37 6.66 -1.97 4.47
C LYS A 37 6.13 -2.83 5.64
N PRO A 38 5.77 -2.23 6.76
CA PRO A 38 5.70 -0.80 7.07
C PRO A 38 7.01 -0.19 7.62
N ASP A 39 8.16 -0.87 7.55
CA ASP A 39 9.44 -0.33 8.09
C ASP A 39 9.82 0.98 7.36
N PRO A 40 10.13 2.07 8.08
CA PRO A 40 10.38 3.37 7.49
C PRO A 40 11.70 3.48 6.72
N ILE A 41 12.63 2.53 6.85
CA ILE A 41 13.94 2.61 6.19
C ILE A 41 13.80 2.73 4.66
N MET A 42 12.89 1.93 4.05
CA MET A 42 12.68 2.00 2.62
C MET A 42 12.23 3.40 2.19
N LEU A 43 11.32 4.00 2.95
CA LEU A 43 10.87 5.37 2.69
C LEU A 43 12.02 6.36 2.84
N GLN A 44 12.80 6.30 3.91
CA GLN A 44 13.93 7.21 4.14
C GLN A 44 14.89 7.21 2.96
N VAL A 45 15.34 6.03 2.53
CA VAL A 45 16.24 5.90 1.37
C VAL A 45 15.63 6.46 0.08
N THR A 46 14.33 6.22 -0.13
CA THR A 46 13.63 6.74 -1.31
C THR A 46 13.54 8.26 -1.28
N MET A 47 13.19 8.85 -0.15
CA MET A 47 13.04 10.30 -0.01
C MET A 47 14.39 11.03 -0.14
N GLU A 48 15.47 10.47 0.43
CA GLU A 48 16.83 11.01 0.26
C GLU A 48 17.24 11.05 -1.22
N GLY A 49 16.88 10.02 -2.00
CA GLY A 49 17.18 9.94 -3.43
C GLY A 49 16.36 10.88 -4.31
N LEU A 50 15.19 11.32 -3.85
CA LEU A 50 14.26 12.14 -4.64
C LEU A 50 14.28 13.63 -4.28
N ASP A 51 15.02 14.06 -3.26
CA ASP A 51 14.94 15.43 -2.69
C ASP A 51 13.47 15.84 -2.40
N ALA A 52 12.69 14.89 -1.89
CA ALA A 52 11.28 15.06 -1.62
C ALA A 52 11.02 15.12 -0.11
N ARG A 53 9.96 15.81 0.28
CA ARG A 53 9.57 15.96 1.68
C ARG A 53 8.38 15.05 1.98
N VAL A 54 8.42 14.36 3.11
CA VAL A 54 7.40 13.42 3.55
C VAL A 54 6.01 14.06 3.61
N GLU A 55 5.92 15.28 4.16
CA GLU A 55 4.68 16.04 4.30
C GLU A 55 4.06 16.51 2.96
N HIS A 56 4.84 16.44 1.88
CA HIS A 56 4.37 16.73 0.52
C HIS A 56 4.22 15.46 -0.33
N SER A 57 4.30 14.31 0.31
CA SER A 57 4.26 13.02 -0.36
C SER A 57 3.04 12.21 0.06
N MET A 58 2.57 11.37 -0.81
CA MET A 58 1.44 10.48 -0.57
C MET A 58 1.86 9.02 -0.80
N MET A 59 1.55 8.18 0.16
CA MET A 59 1.61 6.73 -0.01
C MET A 59 0.23 6.23 -0.45
N VAL A 60 0.21 5.56 -1.60
CA VAL A 60 -1.01 4.93 -2.13
C VAL A 60 -0.80 3.43 -2.18
N GLY A 61 -1.75 2.69 -1.63
CA GLY A 61 -1.71 1.22 -1.62
C GLY A 61 -3.05 0.62 -1.26
N ASP A 62 -3.11 -0.69 -1.29
CA ASP A 62 -4.33 -1.48 -1.08
C ASP A 62 -4.35 -2.21 0.28
N ARG A 63 -3.27 -2.11 1.06
CA ARG A 63 -3.13 -2.82 2.34
C ARG A 63 -3.06 -1.88 3.52
N LEU A 64 -3.95 -2.11 4.48
CA LEU A 64 -4.01 -1.30 5.71
C LEU A 64 -2.77 -1.48 6.58
N GLN A 65 -2.28 -2.73 6.73
CA GLN A 65 -1.21 -3.09 7.66
C GLN A 65 0.20 -2.77 7.13
N THR A 66 0.35 -2.47 5.87
CA THR A 66 1.66 -2.17 5.26
C THR A 66 1.69 -0.77 4.66
N ASP A 67 0.89 -0.50 3.64
CA ASP A 67 0.93 0.77 2.93
C ASP A 67 0.38 1.92 3.79
N ILE A 68 -0.81 1.73 4.32
CA ILE A 68 -1.47 2.77 5.11
C ILE A 68 -0.76 2.96 6.45
N GLN A 69 -0.37 1.86 7.11
CA GLN A 69 0.38 1.94 8.36
C GLN A 69 1.70 2.71 8.17
N MET A 70 2.46 2.44 7.10
CA MET A 70 3.69 3.18 6.81
C MET A 70 3.43 4.67 6.59
N ALA A 71 2.35 5.03 5.89
CA ALA A 71 1.98 6.43 5.70
C ALA A 71 1.67 7.13 7.02
N LEU A 72 0.89 6.48 7.89
CA LEU A 72 0.53 7.01 9.22
C LEU A 72 1.76 7.16 10.11
N ASP A 73 2.62 6.15 10.18
CA ASP A 73 3.83 6.13 11.02
C ASP A 73 4.86 7.19 10.60
N THR A 74 4.86 7.56 9.32
CA THR A 74 5.85 8.50 8.76
C THR A 74 5.32 9.91 8.53
N GLY A 75 4.02 10.14 8.70
CA GLY A 75 3.39 11.43 8.46
C GLY A 75 3.15 11.76 6.99
N MET A 76 3.21 10.78 6.10
CA MET A 76 2.77 10.95 4.71
C MET A 76 1.26 11.04 4.62
N VAL A 77 0.77 11.62 3.53
CA VAL A 77 -0.65 11.50 3.19
C VAL A 77 -0.96 10.05 2.82
N SER A 78 -1.96 9.46 3.46
CA SER A 78 -2.36 8.07 3.20
C SER A 78 -3.53 8.00 2.23
N GLY A 79 -3.39 7.19 1.17
CA GLY A 79 -4.43 6.91 0.17
C GLY A 79 -4.64 5.40 0.02
N LEU A 80 -5.82 4.93 0.42
CA LEU A 80 -6.21 3.54 0.21
C LEU A 80 -6.96 3.40 -1.11
N VAL A 81 -6.59 2.40 -1.90
CA VAL A 81 -7.34 1.98 -3.09
C VAL A 81 -8.04 0.65 -2.82
N LEU A 82 -9.30 0.54 -3.27
CA LEU A 82 -10.14 -0.64 -3.03
C LEU A 82 -10.05 -1.67 -4.17
N THR A 83 -9.02 -1.59 -4.99
CA THR A 83 -8.77 -2.53 -6.10
C THR A 83 -7.98 -3.79 -5.69
N GLY A 84 -7.54 -3.86 -4.43
CA GLY A 84 -6.71 -4.95 -3.94
C GLY A 84 -7.29 -5.65 -2.70
N GLU A 85 -6.49 -5.73 -1.61
CA GLU A 85 -6.82 -6.53 -0.44
C GLU A 85 -7.88 -5.91 0.46
N ALA A 86 -7.79 -4.62 0.76
CA ALA A 86 -8.70 -3.97 1.71
C ALA A 86 -10.06 -3.68 1.09
N THR A 87 -11.09 -3.86 1.90
CA THR A 87 -12.49 -3.59 1.55
C THR A 87 -13.01 -2.32 2.25
N ALA A 88 -14.15 -1.81 1.78
CA ALA A 88 -14.84 -0.69 2.44
C ALA A 88 -15.30 -1.05 3.86
N ASP A 89 -15.58 -2.33 4.14
CA ASP A 89 -15.95 -2.79 5.47
C ASP A 89 -14.76 -2.76 6.43
N ASP A 90 -13.58 -3.14 5.96
CA ASP A 90 -12.36 -3.04 6.75
C ASP A 90 -12.09 -1.59 7.18
N VAL A 91 -12.27 -0.63 6.25
CA VAL A 91 -12.12 0.80 6.55
C VAL A 91 -13.14 1.27 7.60
N ARG A 92 -14.40 0.80 7.51
CA ARG A 92 -15.44 1.16 8.49
C ARG A 92 -15.16 0.66 9.90
N ALA A 93 -14.44 -0.45 10.00
CA ALA A 93 -14.06 -1.05 11.28
C ALA A 93 -12.88 -0.36 11.98
N LEU A 94 -12.15 0.52 11.27
CA LEU A 94 -11.00 1.23 11.84
C LEU A 94 -11.41 2.33 12.82
N THR A 95 -10.59 2.54 13.84
CA THR A 95 -10.63 3.75 14.67
C THR A 95 -10.14 4.95 13.87
N ASP A 96 -10.50 6.17 14.29
CA ASP A 96 -10.17 7.39 13.53
C ASP A 96 -8.65 7.59 13.34
N GLU A 97 -7.84 7.20 14.32
CA GLU A 97 -6.38 7.30 14.27
C GLU A 97 -5.71 6.38 13.23
N HIS A 98 -6.40 5.29 12.85
CA HIS A 98 -5.90 4.31 11.87
C HIS A 98 -6.53 4.48 10.49
N ARG A 99 -7.43 5.45 10.32
CA ARG A 99 -8.10 5.67 9.03
C ARG A 99 -7.16 6.31 8.01
N PRO A 100 -7.16 5.81 6.78
CA PRO A 100 -6.50 6.52 5.68
C PRO A 100 -7.18 7.87 5.43
N ARG A 101 -6.38 8.86 5.05
CA ARG A 101 -6.89 10.21 4.73
C ARG A 101 -7.82 10.21 3.51
N TYR A 102 -7.50 9.36 2.53
CA TYR A 102 -8.30 9.18 1.33
C TYR A 102 -8.59 7.70 1.12
N VAL A 103 -9.83 7.39 0.72
CA VAL A 103 -10.27 6.06 0.29
C VAL A 103 -10.84 6.20 -1.11
N MET A 104 -10.31 5.45 -2.04
CA MET A 104 -10.64 5.55 -3.46
C MET A 104 -10.97 4.16 -4.00
N ASP A 105 -11.92 4.10 -4.92
CA ASP A 105 -12.22 2.87 -5.65
C ASP A 105 -11.04 2.47 -6.56
N ARG A 106 -10.31 3.44 -7.12
CA ARG A 106 -9.19 3.22 -8.05
C ARG A 106 -8.13 4.33 -7.90
N VAL A 107 -6.89 4.02 -8.30
CA VAL A 107 -5.76 4.98 -8.20
C VAL A 107 -5.91 6.18 -9.13
N ASP A 108 -6.59 6.05 -10.25
CA ASP A 108 -6.85 7.14 -11.21
C ASP A 108 -7.73 8.25 -10.64
N ARG A 109 -8.39 8.02 -9.50
CA ARG A 109 -9.09 9.08 -8.75
C ARG A 109 -8.18 10.18 -8.21
N LEU A 110 -6.88 9.95 -8.18
CA LEU A 110 -5.89 10.97 -7.85
C LEU A 110 -5.71 12.01 -8.94
N ILE A 111 -6.09 11.69 -10.18
CA ILE A 111 -5.96 12.60 -11.31
C ILE A 111 -7.17 13.52 -11.34
N PRO A 112 -6.97 14.86 -11.29
CA PRO A 112 -8.08 15.80 -11.37
C PRO A 112 -8.87 15.65 -12.68
N ALA A 113 -10.19 15.76 -12.60
CA ALA A 113 -11.07 15.62 -13.76
C ALA A 113 -10.71 16.58 -14.91
N ALA A 114 -10.18 17.77 -14.60
CA ALA A 114 -9.71 18.74 -15.60
C ALA A 114 -8.56 18.21 -16.47
N VAL A 115 -7.75 17.28 -15.96
CA VAL A 115 -6.61 16.69 -16.67
C VAL A 115 -7.05 15.48 -17.53
N TRP A 116 -8.20 14.89 -17.28
CA TRP A 116 -8.66 13.69 -18.00
C TRP A 116 -8.84 13.91 -19.49
N HIS A 117 -9.40 15.05 -19.88
CA HIS A 117 -9.57 15.40 -21.28
C HIS A 117 -8.22 15.51 -22.01
N GLU A 118 -7.18 15.99 -21.33
CA GLU A 118 -5.83 16.06 -21.88
C GLU A 118 -5.22 14.68 -22.09
N LEU A 119 -5.61 13.70 -21.23
CA LEU A 119 -5.19 12.29 -21.32
C LEU A 119 -6.07 11.46 -22.30
N GLY A 120 -7.09 12.06 -22.87
CA GLY A 120 -8.05 11.35 -23.74
C GLY A 120 -8.98 10.40 -22.96
N TRP A 121 -9.12 10.59 -21.65
CA TRP A 121 -9.99 9.77 -20.81
C TRP A 121 -11.40 10.34 -20.76
N THR A 122 -12.37 9.44 -20.82
CA THR A 122 -13.80 9.77 -20.71
C THR A 122 -14.38 9.09 -19.46
N ASP A 123 -15.55 9.55 -19.00
CA ASP A 123 -16.25 8.92 -17.86
C ASP A 123 -16.61 7.45 -18.14
N ASP A 124 -16.82 7.08 -19.41
CA ASP A 124 -17.13 5.70 -19.81
C ASP A 124 -15.95 4.73 -19.55
N ASN A 125 -14.72 5.22 -19.58
CA ASN A 125 -13.53 4.40 -19.23
C ASN A 125 -13.40 4.15 -17.71
N ARG A 126 -14.34 4.68 -16.90
CA ARG A 126 -14.38 4.54 -15.44
C ARG A 126 -15.17 3.36 -14.94
N THR A 127 -16.05 2.80 -15.75
CA THR A 127 -17.09 1.87 -15.28
C THR A 127 -16.80 0.41 -15.55
N ASP A 128 -15.81 0.06 -16.37
CA ASP A 128 -15.58 -1.32 -16.78
C ASP A 128 -14.21 -1.85 -16.33
N SER A 129 -14.17 -2.36 -15.10
CA SER A 129 -13.32 -3.54 -14.76
C SER A 129 -13.66 -4.04 -13.36
#